data_1bbd43b2ca48f1322b0171ca6626030c
#
_entry.id   1bbd43b2ca48f1322b0171ca6626030c
#
_cell.length_a   1.000
_cell.length_b   1.000
_cell.length_c   1.000
_cell.angle_alpha   90.00
_cell.angle_beta   90.00
_cell.angle_gamma   90.00
#
_symmetry.space_group_name_H-M   'P 1'
#
loop_
_entity.id
_entity.type
_entity.pdbx_description
1 polymer ?
#
loop_
_entity_poly.entity_id
_entity_poly.type
_entity_poly.pdbx_seq_one_letter_code
_entity_poly.pdbx_strand_id
1 'polypeptide(L)'
;MRSNEVEAFNAVFEIHLSSTTWAMSLKGLLIAEENRMIKILIASALTLSMISASAYAEENHGSGDISLGGPGDPTKISRTIEMTMVDNRFKPSEVNVKQGETIKFMLKNTGEKKHEMMIASPEELDKHAKMMKKFPDMEHSNEPNMITVNPGKTGELVWHFSEAGTVNFSCPMPGHSKGMHGTIEVQAK
;
A
#
# COMPACT_ATOMS: atom_id res chain seq x y z
N MET A 1 -18.26 89.85 -30.35
CA MET A 1 -18.94 88.63 -29.89
C MET A 1 -18.41 87.39 -30.65
N ARG A 2 -17.13 87.09 -30.67
CA ARG A 2 -16.59 85.84 -31.29
C ARG A 2 -15.37 85.28 -30.60
N SER A 3 -14.77 85.94 -29.64
CA SER A 3 -13.57 85.44 -28.94
C SER A 3 -13.90 84.54 -27.73
N ASN A 4 -14.97 84.85 -27.02
CA ASN A 4 -15.30 84.15 -25.79
C ASN A 4 -15.91 82.74 -25.99
N GLU A 5 -16.56 82.50 -27.16
CA GLU A 5 -17.05 81.14 -27.48
C GLU A 5 -16.01 80.15 -27.88
N VAL A 6 -14.94 80.60 -28.51
CA VAL A 6 -13.80 79.75 -28.89
C VAL A 6 -12.97 79.33 -27.68
N GLU A 7 -12.74 80.23 -26.72
CA GLU A 7 -12.05 79.91 -25.47
C GLU A 7 -12.82 78.91 -24.58
N ALA A 8 -14.17 79.09 -24.52
CA ALA A 8 -15.01 78.14 -23.76
C ALA A 8 -15.00 76.76 -24.42
N PHE A 9 -14.99 76.66 -25.73
CA PHE A 9 -14.96 75.40 -26.46
C PHE A 9 -13.63 74.67 -26.27
N ASN A 10 -12.51 75.33 -26.29
CA ASN A 10 -11.20 74.80 -26.07
C ASN A 10 -11.02 74.31 -24.61
N ALA A 11 -11.53 75.03 -23.61
CA ALA A 11 -11.46 74.65 -22.22
C ALA A 11 -12.25 73.34 -21.96
N VAL A 12 -13.45 73.19 -22.54
CA VAL A 12 -14.26 71.97 -22.43
C VAL A 12 -13.62 70.78 -23.13
N PHE A 13 -12.96 71.03 -24.28
CA PHE A 13 -12.27 69.99 -25.02
C PHE A 13 -11.03 69.45 -24.27
N GLU A 14 -10.22 70.32 -23.66
CA GLU A 14 -9.07 69.94 -22.84
C GLU A 14 -9.47 69.16 -21.60
N ILE A 15 -10.56 69.54 -20.92
CA ILE A 15 -11.06 68.79 -19.74
C ILE A 15 -11.52 67.38 -20.14
N HIS A 16 -12.11 67.23 -21.36
CA HIS A 16 -12.58 65.91 -21.84
C HIS A 16 -11.43 64.98 -22.25
N LEU A 17 -10.36 65.53 -22.87
CA LEU A 17 -9.17 64.72 -23.15
C LEU A 17 -8.40 64.28 -21.89
N SER A 18 -8.31 65.16 -20.87
CA SER A 18 -7.69 64.88 -19.60
C SER A 18 -8.39 63.72 -18.86
N SER A 19 -9.74 63.71 -18.88
CA SER A 19 -10.54 62.69 -18.19
C SER A 19 -10.40 61.32 -18.83
N THR A 20 -10.28 61.24 -20.18
CA THR A 20 -10.10 59.95 -20.87
C THR A 20 -8.72 59.36 -20.72
N THR A 21 -7.67 60.17 -20.66
CA THR A 21 -6.29 59.71 -20.41
C THR A 21 -6.10 59.19 -19.00
N TRP A 22 -6.71 59.85 -18.00
CA TRP A 22 -6.71 59.36 -16.63
C TRP A 22 -7.46 58.05 -16.47
N ALA A 23 -8.63 57.89 -17.11
CA ALA A 23 -9.44 56.68 -17.06
C ALA A 23 -8.73 55.48 -17.72
N MET A 24 -7.98 55.70 -18.79
CA MET A 24 -7.16 54.66 -19.42
C MET A 24 -5.97 54.27 -18.55
N SER A 25 -5.31 55.20 -17.85
CA SER A 25 -4.21 54.94 -16.95
C SER A 25 -4.65 54.10 -15.72
N LEU A 26 -5.81 54.43 -15.11
CA LEU A 26 -6.37 53.68 -14.02
C LEU A 26 -6.76 52.24 -14.42
N LYS A 27 -7.39 52.06 -15.59
CA LYS A 27 -7.72 50.75 -16.12
C LYS A 27 -6.49 49.89 -16.38
N GLY A 28 -5.43 50.49 -16.95
CA GLY A 28 -4.17 49.80 -17.15
C GLY A 28 -3.50 49.33 -15.83
N LEU A 29 -3.60 50.15 -14.79
CA LEU A 29 -3.04 49.80 -13.48
C LEU A 29 -3.84 48.69 -12.79
N LEU A 30 -5.15 48.68 -12.87
CA LEU A 30 -6.03 47.65 -12.32
C LEU A 30 -5.83 46.30 -13.03
N ILE A 31 -5.75 46.31 -14.36
CA ILE A 31 -5.48 45.08 -15.13
C ILE A 31 -4.10 44.51 -14.83
N ALA A 32 -3.10 45.36 -14.59
CA ALA A 32 -1.75 44.92 -14.22
C ALA A 32 -1.72 44.26 -12.83
N GLU A 33 -2.50 44.76 -11.88
CA GLU A 33 -2.62 44.17 -10.54
C GLU A 33 -3.37 42.83 -10.56
N GLU A 34 -4.47 42.72 -11.30
CA GLU A 34 -5.19 41.45 -11.46
C GLU A 34 -4.31 40.36 -12.06
N ASN A 35 -3.54 40.68 -13.10
CA ASN A 35 -2.61 39.75 -13.71
C ASN A 35 -1.46 39.35 -12.76
N ARG A 36 -1.06 40.23 -11.87
CA ARG A 36 -0.02 39.95 -10.86
C ARG A 36 -0.57 39.00 -9.77
N MET A 37 -1.78 39.22 -9.31
CA MET A 37 -2.46 38.34 -8.33
C MET A 37 -2.73 36.95 -8.90
N ILE A 38 -3.18 36.85 -10.16
CA ILE A 38 -3.40 35.59 -10.85
C ILE A 38 -2.08 34.82 -11.02
N LYS A 39 -1.00 35.47 -11.37
CA LYS A 39 0.32 34.84 -11.49
C LYS A 39 0.85 34.33 -10.14
N ILE A 40 0.60 35.06 -9.05
CA ILE A 40 0.98 34.65 -7.70
C ILE A 40 0.14 33.43 -7.26
N LEU A 41 -1.17 33.41 -7.54
CA LEU A 41 -2.05 32.29 -7.23
C LEU A 41 -1.71 31.02 -8.03
N ILE A 42 -1.34 31.16 -9.30
CA ILE A 42 -0.90 30.05 -10.14
C ILE A 42 0.46 29.51 -9.66
N ALA A 43 1.39 30.39 -9.29
CA ALA A 43 2.69 29.98 -8.78
C ALA A 43 2.57 29.24 -7.43
N SER A 44 1.68 29.69 -6.54
CA SER A 44 1.43 29.02 -5.25
C SER A 44 0.67 27.69 -5.42
N ALA A 45 -0.20 27.55 -6.39
CA ALA A 45 -0.87 26.28 -6.71
C ALA A 45 0.11 25.23 -7.31
N LEU A 46 1.08 25.66 -8.11
CA LEU A 46 2.09 24.75 -8.66
C LEU A 46 3.08 24.25 -7.61
N THR A 47 3.41 25.06 -6.60
CA THR A 47 4.31 24.63 -5.51
C THR A 47 3.62 23.71 -4.51
N LEU A 48 2.31 23.81 -4.32
CA LEU A 48 1.54 22.96 -3.43
C LEU A 48 1.28 21.57 -4.03
N SER A 49 1.25 21.43 -5.36
CA SER A 49 1.08 20.14 -6.03
C SER A 49 2.34 19.26 -6.07
N MET A 50 3.51 19.79 -5.76
CA MET A 50 4.75 19.01 -5.66
C MET A 50 4.98 18.36 -4.28
N ILE A 51 4.21 18.73 -3.26
CA ILE A 51 4.34 18.16 -1.91
C ILE A 51 3.40 16.96 -1.70
N SER A 52 2.42 16.74 -2.59
CA SER A 52 1.44 15.65 -2.45
C SER A 52 1.86 14.32 -3.08
N ALA A 53 3.04 14.22 -3.68
CA ALA A 53 3.52 12.99 -4.33
C ALA A 53 4.37 12.09 -3.40
N SER A 54 4.46 12.42 -2.11
CA SER A 54 5.30 11.66 -1.16
C SER A 54 4.54 10.97 -0.03
N ALA A 55 3.23 10.82 -0.12
CA ALA A 55 2.42 10.26 0.96
C ALA A 55 1.53 9.08 0.55
N TYR A 56 1.83 8.40 -0.57
CA TYR A 56 1.43 7.02 -0.76
C TYR A 56 2.66 6.12 -0.56
N ALA A 57 3.32 6.27 0.59
CA ALA A 57 3.93 5.12 1.21
C ALA A 57 2.71 4.27 1.61
N GLU A 58 2.42 3.23 0.84
CA GLU A 58 1.70 2.08 1.35
C GLU A 58 2.35 1.76 2.69
N GLU A 59 1.66 2.07 3.79
CA GLU A 59 1.96 1.43 5.05
C GLU A 59 1.69 -0.05 4.79
N ASN A 60 2.74 -0.75 4.41
CA ASN A 60 2.81 -2.18 4.43
C ASN A 60 2.70 -2.57 5.91
N HIS A 61 1.47 -2.63 6.41
CA HIS A 61 1.18 -3.13 7.74
C HIS A 61 1.65 -4.58 7.80
N GLY A 62 2.79 -4.75 8.46
CA GLY A 62 3.16 -6.00 9.07
C GLY A 62 3.92 -6.98 8.24
N SER A 63 4.99 -6.60 7.60
CA SER A 63 6.13 -7.50 7.55
C SER A 63 7.01 -7.22 8.76
N GLY A 64 6.58 -7.66 9.97
CA GLY A 64 7.54 -8.10 10.95
C GLY A 64 8.49 -9.03 10.20
N ASP A 65 9.72 -9.01 10.58
CA ASP A 65 10.86 -9.68 9.96
C ASP A 65 10.55 -11.16 9.58
N ILE A 66 9.86 -11.36 8.43
CA ILE A 66 9.65 -12.69 7.83
C ILE A 66 10.96 -12.99 7.13
N SER A 67 11.90 -13.43 7.93
CA SER A 67 13.32 -13.41 7.68
C SER A 67 13.79 -14.36 6.61
N LEU A 68 13.14 -14.92 5.71
CA LEU A 68 13.70 -15.75 4.64
C LEU A 68 12.97 -15.62 3.30
N GLY A 69 12.07 -14.66 3.15
CA GLY A 69 11.36 -14.52 1.89
C GLY A 69 10.11 -13.65 1.93
N GLY A 70 9.26 -13.81 0.93
CA GLY A 70 8.05 -13.02 0.76
C GLY A 70 7.02 -13.67 -0.16
N PRO A 71 5.91 -12.97 -0.44
CA PRO A 71 4.91 -13.44 -1.38
C PRO A 71 5.53 -13.80 -2.74
N GLY A 72 5.25 -15.00 -3.23
CA GLY A 72 5.78 -15.48 -4.49
C GLY A 72 4.91 -15.06 -5.69
N ASP A 73 5.55 -14.89 -6.84
CA ASP A 73 4.86 -14.69 -8.11
C ASP A 73 4.28 -16.04 -8.60
N PRO A 74 2.96 -16.19 -8.74
CA PRO A 74 2.35 -17.43 -9.18
C PRO A 74 2.70 -17.82 -10.62
N THR A 75 3.30 -16.93 -11.40
CA THR A 75 3.81 -17.24 -12.75
C THR A 75 5.23 -17.82 -12.75
N LYS A 76 5.93 -17.79 -11.59
CA LYS A 76 7.33 -18.19 -11.43
C LYS A 76 7.51 -19.36 -10.45
N ILE A 77 6.53 -20.21 -10.33
CA ILE A 77 6.58 -21.37 -9.42
C ILE A 77 7.70 -22.33 -9.85
N SER A 78 8.65 -22.57 -8.95
CA SER A 78 9.73 -23.55 -9.15
C SER A 78 9.23 -24.98 -9.02
N ARG A 79 8.37 -25.24 -8.02
CA ARG A 79 7.71 -26.53 -7.78
C ARG A 79 6.56 -26.40 -6.80
N THR A 80 5.71 -27.42 -6.77
CA THR A 80 4.62 -27.56 -5.81
C THR A 80 5.00 -28.53 -4.70
N ILE A 81 4.67 -28.21 -3.46
CA ILE A 81 4.77 -29.10 -2.31
C ILE A 81 3.37 -29.38 -1.80
N GLU A 82 2.98 -30.65 -1.81
CA GLU A 82 1.72 -31.09 -1.26
C GLU A 82 1.84 -31.28 0.26
N MET A 83 0.90 -30.71 1.00
CA MET A 83 0.83 -30.83 2.45
C MET A 83 -0.56 -31.22 2.89
N THR A 84 -0.68 -32.09 3.87
CA THR A 84 -1.94 -32.45 4.49
C THR A 84 -2.05 -31.82 5.87
N MET A 85 -3.16 -31.14 6.12
CA MET A 85 -3.58 -30.70 7.45
C MET A 85 -4.47 -31.78 8.05
N VAL A 86 -4.06 -32.35 9.16
CA VAL A 86 -4.83 -33.26 10.00
C VAL A 86 -5.01 -32.59 11.33
N ASP A 87 -6.09 -32.90 12.07
CA ASP A 87 -6.30 -32.23 13.35
C ASP A 87 -5.05 -32.29 14.24
N ASN A 88 -4.56 -31.06 14.56
CA ASN A 88 -3.36 -30.75 15.33
C ASN A 88 -2.01 -31.17 14.68
N ARG A 89 -1.92 -31.32 13.32
CA ARG A 89 -0.65 -31.72 12.70
C ARG A 89 -0.61 -31.35 11.21
N PHE A 90 0.59 -30.99 10.74
CA PHE A 90 0.93 -30.92 9.30
C PHE A 90 1.69 -32.19 8.88
N LYS A 91 1.50 -32.59 7.62
CA LYS A 91 2.25 -33.68 6.98
C LYS A 91 2.63 -33.23 5.57
N PRO A 92 3.94 -33.07 5.28
CA PRO A 92 5.08 -33.17 6.19
C PRO A 92 5.11 -32.00 7.19
N SER A 93 5.82 -32.15 8.32
CA SER A 93 6.14 -31.10 9.28
C SER A 93 7.52 -30.48 9.07
N GLU A 94 8.33 -31.11 8.20
CA GLU A 94 9.65 -30.61 7.79
C GLU A 94 9.71 -30.55 6.27
N VAL A 95 10.13 -29.42 5.74
CA VAL A 95 10.21 -29.14 4.32
C VAL A 95 11.59 -28.60 3.97
N ASN A 96 12.21 -29.13 2.90
CA ASN A 96 13.46 -28.61 2.40
C ASN A 96 13.23 -27.89 1.07
N VAL A 97 13.75 -26.67 0.96
CA VAL A 97 13.72 -25.83 -0.23
C VAL A 97 15.10 -25.24 -0.50
N LYS A 98 15.30 -24.64 -1.66
CA LYS A 98 16.54 -23.93 -2.00
C LYS A 98 16.32 -22.43 -2.04
N GLN A 99 17.32 -21.68 -1.65
CA GLN A 99 17.33 -20.24 -1.82
C GLN A 99 17.04 -19.85 -3.27
N GLY A 100 16.12 -18.90 -3.47
CA GLY A 100 15.65 -18.44 -4.76
C GLY A 100 14.49 -19.25 -5.35
N GLU A 101 14.03 -20.34 -4.70
CA GLU A 101 12.82 -21.04 -5.14
C GLU A 101 11.56 -20.27 -4.78
N THR A 102 10.59 -20.30 -5.70
CA THR A 102 9.19 -19.94 -5.44
C THR A 102 8.38 -21.20 -5.31
N ILE A 103 7.88 -21.46 -4.13
CA ILE A 103 7.16 -22.70 -3.80
C ILE A 103 5.66 -22.42 -3.76
N LYS A 104 4.89 -23.27 -4.44
CA LYS A 104 3.46 -23.37 -4.23
C LYS A 104 3.19 -24.49 -3.22
N PHE A 105 2.72 -24.13 -2.03
CA PHE A 105 2.18 -25.09 -1.07
C PHE A 105 0.74 -25.39 -1.41
N MET A 106 0.42 -26.66 -1.69
CA MET A 106 -0.92 -27.17 -1.90
C MET A 106 -1.38 -27.84 -0.60
N LEU A 107 -2.25 -27.20 0.14
CA LEU A 107 -2.68 -27.63 1.48
C LEU A 107 -4.05 -28.28 1.42
N LYS A 108 -4.13 -29.57 1.73
CA LYS A 108 -5.38 -30.32 1.81
C LYS A 108 -5.75 -30.53 3.28
N ASN A 109 -6.89 -30.01 3.70
CA ASN A 109 -7.41 -30.26 5.04
C ASN A 109 -8.25 -31.55 5.04
N THR A 110 -7.72 -32.59 5.70
CA THR A 110 -8.40 -33.89 5.90
C THR A 110 -8.93 -34.07 7.31
N GLY A 111 -8.77 -33.05 8.18
CA GLY A 111 -9.32 -32.99 9.51
C GLY A 111 -10.77 -32.53 9.55
N GLU A 112 -11.33 -32.49 10.75
CA GLU A 112 -12.72 -32.09 10.99
C GLU A 112 -12.85 -30.59 11.32
N LYS A 113 -11.72 -29.91 11.59
CA LYS A 113 -11.67 -28.50 11.98
C LYS A 113 -11.09 -27.62 10.87
N LYS A 114 -11.42 -26.34 10.91
CA LYS A 114 -10.75 -25.30 10.15
C LYS A 114 -9.30 -25.18 10.61
N HIS A 115 -8.36 -25.14 9.69
CA HIS A 115 -6.95 -24.98 9.94
C HIS A 115 -6.37 -23.81 9.14
N GLU A 116 -5.28 -23.28 9.65
CA GLU A 116 -4.49 -22.24 8.99
C GLU A 116 -3.04 -22.71 8.87
N MET A 117 -2.34 -22.22 7.84
CA MET A 117 -0.90 -22.29 7.77
C MET A 117 -0.37 -20.89 7.64
N MET A 118 0.43 -20.46 8.62
CA MET A 118 1.12 -19.18 8.62
C MET A 118 2.62 -19.44 8.60
N ILE A 119 3.35 -18.83 7.65
CA ILE A 119 4.80 -18.83 7.58
C ILE A 119 5.30 -17.53 8.21
N ALA A 120 6.05 -17.62 9.31
CA ALA A 120 6.55 -16.44 10.01
C ALA A 120 7.66 -16.79 11.01
N SER A 121 8.28 -15.78 11.60
CA SER A 121 9.19 -15.95 12.73
C SER A 121 8.48 -16.55 13.95
N PRO A 122 9.20 -17.21 14.86
CA PRO A 122 8.60 -17.73 16.10
C PRO A 122 7.87 -16.67 16.92
N GLU A 123 8.38 -15.44 16.95
CA GLU A 123 7.78 -14.33 17.67
C GLU A 123 6.44 -13.91 17.07
N GLU A 124 6.37 -13.80 15.74
CA GLU A 124 5.14 -13.44 15.03
C GLU A 124 4.08 -14.54 15.16
N LEU A 125 4.48 -15.81 15.04
CA LEU A 125 3.58 -16.94 15.24
C LEU A 125 2.97 -16.92 16.64
N ASP A 126 3.77 -16.64 17.68
CA ASP A 126 3.28 -16.54 19.06
C ASP A 126 2.36 -15.33 19.28
N LYS A 127 2.73 -14.17 18.71
CA LYS A 127 1.91 -12.97 18.74
C LYS A 127 0.56 -13.20 18.06
N HIS A 128 0.56 -13.81 16.89
CA HIS A 128 -0.65 -14.12 16.16
C HIS A 128 -1.53 -15.14 16.88
N ALA A 129 -0.94 -16.20 17.44
CA ALA A 129 -1.66 -17.18 18.24
C ALA A 129 -2.30 -16.57 19.51
N LYS A 130 -1.66 -15.58 20.13
CA LYS A 130 -2.23 -14.80 21.23
C LYS A 130 -3.40 -13.93 20.78
N MET A 131 -3.33 -13.36 19.59
CA MET A 131 -4.41 -12.58 18.98
C MET A 131 -5.61 -13.47 18.68
N MET A 132 -5.40 -14.64 18.06
CA MET A 132 -6.46 -15.61 17.75
C MET A 132 -7.19 -16.16 18.98
N LYS A 133 -6.53 -16.20 20.15
CA LYS A 133 -7.22 -16.51 21.40
C LYS A 133 -8.23 -15.46 21.84
N LYS A 134 -8.00 -14.20 21.49
CA LYS A 134 -8.91 -13.09 21.82
C LYS A 134 -10.01 -12.93 20.77
N PHE A 135 -9.70 -13.25 19.50
CA PHE A 135 -10.56 -13.06 18.34
C PHE A 135 -10.56 -14.32 17.47
N PRO A 136 -11.16 -15.44 17.93
CA PRO A 136 -11.07 -16.74 17.25
C PRO A 136 -11.75 -16.80 15.89
N ASP A 137 -12.68 -15.90 15.63
CA ASP A 137 -13.43 -15.81 14.36
C ASP A 137 -12.88 -14.75 13.40
N MET A 138 -11.68 -14.20 13.69
CA MET A 138 -11.04 -13.24 12.79
C MET A 138 -10.74 -13.90 11.45
N GLU A 139 -11.11 -13.21 10.37
CA GLU A 139 -10.81 -13.64 9.02
C GLU A 139 -9.54 -12.96 8.50
N HIS A 140 -8.67 -13.73 7.86
CA HIS A 140 -7.37 -13.31 7.34
C HIS A 140 -7.32 -13.40 5.82
N SER A 141 -8.21 -12.65 5.15
CA SER A 141 -8.36 -12.74 3.69
C SER A 141 -7.22 -12.08 2.90
N ASN A 142 -6.36 -11.26 3.52
CA ASN A 142 -5.36 -10.45 2.84
C ASN A 142 -3.93 -10.62 3.37
N GLU A 143 -3.67 -11.64 4.18
CA GLU A 143 -2.31 -11.88 4.69
C GLU A 143 -1.57 -12.83 3.74
N PRO A 144 -0.53 -12.35 3.01
CA PRO A 144 0.10 -13.12 1.95
C PRO A 144 0.93 -14.31 2.44
N ASN A 145 1.26 -14.36 3.73
CA ASN A 145 2.02 -15.44 4.38
C ASN A 145 1.12 -16.46 5.08
N MET A 146 -0.19 -16.37 4.89
CA MET A 146 -1.15 -17.25 5.56
C MET A 146 -2.27 -17.71 4.62
N ILE A 147 -2.76 -18.91 4.89
CA ILE A 147 -3.94 -19.49 4.21
C ILE A 147 -4.83 -20.21 5.20
N THR A 148 -6.13 -19.98 5.11
CA THR A 148 -7.16 -20.70 5.87
C THR A 148 -7.79 -21.79 4.98
N VAL A 149 -7.88 -23.01 5.50
CA VAL A 149 -8.44 -24.15 4.79
C VAL A 149 -9.54 -24.83 5.62
N ASN A 150 -10.77 -24.79 5.14
CA ASN A 150 -11.91 -25.45 5.77
C ASN A 150 -11.84 -26.99 5.65
N PRO A 151 -12.53 -27.76 6.51
CA PRO A 151 -12.59 -29.22 6.42
C PRO A 151 -12.94 -29.74 5.02
N GLY A 152 -12.17 -30.71 4.53
CA GLY A 152 -12.36 -31.33 3.21
C GLY A 152 -11.98 -30.46 2.02
N LYS A 153 -11.44 -29.24 2.25
CA LYS A 153 -11.04 -28.30 1.19
C LYS A 153 -9.53 -28.32 0.96
N THR A 154 -9.13 -27.71 -0.14
CA THR A 154 -7.74 -27.46 -0.49
C THR A 154 -7.52 -25.96 -0.62
N GLY A 155 -6.36 -25.46 -0.20
CA GLY A 155 -5.92 -24.09 -0.36
C GLY A 155 -4.49 -24.02 -0.92
N GLU A 156 -4.12 -22.87 -1.47
CA GLU A 156 -2.80 -22.65 -2.07
C GLU A 156 -2.12 -21.46 -1.41
N LEU A 157 -0.84 -21.59 -1.07
CA LEU A 157 0.02 -20.51 -0.60
C LEU A 157 1.27 -20.48 -1.48
N VAL A 158 1.59 -19.31 -2.05
CA VAL A 158 2.79 -19.15 -2.91
C VAL A 158 3.79 -18.27 -2.18
N TRP A 159 5.00 -18.83 -1.91
CA TRP A 159 6.04 -18.17 -1.15
C TRP A 159 7.38 -18.23 -1.88
N HIS A 160 8.09 -17.10 -1.95
CA HIS A 160 9.44 -17.02 -2.51
C HIS A 160 10.48 -16.98 -1.39
N PHE A 161 11.44 -17.90 -1.42
CA PHE A 161 12.51 -17.99 -0.43
C PHE A 161 13.76 -17.27 -0.92
N SER A 162 13.97 -16.03 -0.49
CA SER A 162 15.10 -15.19 -0.94
C SER A 162 16.40 -15.41 -0.17
N GLU A 163 16.33 -15.96 1.04
CA GLU A 163 17.46 -16.12 1.94
C GLU A 163 17.54 -17.57 2.46
N ALA A 164 18.77 -18.03 2.74
CA ALA A 164 19.03 -19.33 3.35
C ALA A 164 18.82 -19.27 4.87
N GLY A 165 18.35 -20.36 5.46
CA GLY A 165 18.10 -20.48 6.91
C GLY A 165 16.90 -21.33 7.21
N THR A 166 16.39 -21.26 8.44
CA THR A 166 15.20 -22.00 8.88
C THR A 166 14.06 -21.05 9.19
N VAL A 167 12.92 -21.24 8.55
CA VAL A 167 11.69 -20.51 8.87
C VAL A 167 10.62 -21.47 9.39
N ASN A 168 9.76 -20.98 10.29
CA ASN A 168 8.72 -21.78 10.90
C ASN A 168 7.37 -21.59 10.20
N PHE A 169 6.51 -22.57 10.31
CA PHE A 169 5.09 -22.43 10.03
C PHE A 169 4.27 -23.08 11.12
N SER A 170 3.09 -22.53 11.37
CA SER A 170 2.16 -23.10 12.34
C SER A 170 0.70 -22.79 12.02
N CYS A 171 -0.20 -23.51 12.69
CA CYS A 171 -1.61 -23.18 12.76
C CYS A 171 -1.86 -22.30 14.00
N PRO A 172 -2.17 -21.01 13.85
CA PRO A 172 -2.35 -20.11 14.99
C PRO A 172 -3.73 -20.25 15.66
N MET A 173 -4.60 -21.12 15.17
CA MET A 173 -5.92 -21.37 15.73
C MET A 173 -5.85 -21.76 17.22
N PRO A 174 -6.80 -21.31 18.06
CA PRO A 174 -6.82 -21.63 19.47
C PRO A 174 -6.74 -23.12 19.75
N GLY A 175 -5.74 -23.53 20.56
CA GLY A 175 -5.50 -24.92 20.92
C GLY A 175 -4.67 -25.74 19.93
N HIS A 176 -4.39 -25.23 18.71
CA HIS A 176 -3.67 -25.98 17.68
C HIS A 176 -2.16 -25.71 17.69
N SER A 177 -1.71 -24.50 18.01
CA SER A 177 -0.32 -24.04 17.86
C SER A 177 0.73 -24.92 18.58
N LYS A 178 0.35 -25.63 19.64
CA LYS A 178 1.27 -26.51 20.39
C LYS A 178 1.66 -27.78 19.63
N GLY A 179 0.81 -28.30 18.75
CA GLY A 179 1.02 -29.56 18.02
C GLY A 179 1.06 -29.38 16.52
N MET A 180 0.48 -28.32 16.01
CA MET A 180 0.35 -28.07 14.58
C MET A 180 1.34 -27.00 14.11
N HIS A 181 2.60 -27.39 14.03
CA HIS A 181 3.73 -26.57 13.58
C HIS A 181 4.73 -27.39 12.77
N GLY A 182 5.62 -26.72 12.10
CA GLY A 182 6.71 -27.32 11.34
C GLY A 182 7.78 -26.31 10.96
N THR A 183 8.77 -26.78 10.21
CA THR A 183 9.92 -25.99 9.76
C THR A 183 10.14 -26.13 8.26
N ILE A 184 10.64 -25.07 7.66
CA ILE A 184 11.15 -25.05 6.28
C ILE A 184 12.62 -24.71 6.35
N GLU A 185 13.46 -25.66 5.92
CA GLU A 185 14.90 -25.44 5.78
C GLU A 185 15.21 -24.93 4.39
N VAL A 186 15.73 -23.70 4.30
CA VAL A 186 16.14 -23.07 3.05
C VAL A 186 17.63 -23.23 2.88
N GLN A 187 18.02 -24.15 2.03
CA GLN A 187 19.42 -24.45 1.71
C GLN A 187 20.01 -23.34 0.85
N ALA A 188 21.22 -22.88 1.17
CA ALA A 188 21.97 -21.96 0.33
C ALA A 188 22.21 -22.54 -1.07
N LYS A 189 22.35 -21.65 -2.07
CA LYS A 189 22.73 -22.03 -3.44
C LYS A 189 24.16 -22.49 -3.52
#